data_c9b2165a0ac4f79486c6617b74e2411a
#
_entry.id   c9b2165a0ac4f79486c6617b74e2411a
#
_cell.length_a   1.000
_cell.length_b   1.000
_cell.length_c   1.000
_cell.angle_alpha   90.00
_cell.angle_beta   90.00
_cell.angle_gamma   90.00
#
_symmetry.space_group_name_H-M   'P 1'
#
loop_
_entity.id
_entity.type
_entity.pdbx_description
1 polymer ?
#
loop_
_entity_poly.entity_id
_entity_poly.type
_entity_poly.pdbx_seq_one_letter_code
_entity_poly.pdbx_strand_id
1 'polypeptide(L)'
;MARLTTLNALSAQEHLRDQVANALRAALIAGELRPGVVYSAPALAAEFGVSATPVREAMLDLAREGLVEAVRNKGFRVTELTEQDLDDFTEIRAMIEVPTIGRIAAMGLVEELEALRPLARAIVDAAAEQDIIGYLEADRRFHLELLGLAGNRRLVEEVGNLRKRSRLFGLNRLAETGKLVQSAEEHVQLLDLLAAGDVQGAE
;
A
#
# COMPACT_ATOMS: atom_id res chain seq x y z
N MET A 1 5.87 -11.35 43.79
CA MET A 1 5.44 -10.64 42.56
C MET A 1 6.62 -10.59 41.61
N ALA A 2 6.61 -11.44 40.58
CA ALA A 2 7.65 -11.46 39.56
C ALA A 2 7.48 -10.26 38.62
N ARG A 3 8.47 -9.35 38.57
CA ARG A 3 8.54 -8.27 37.60
C ARG A 3 8.92 -8.88 36.25
N LEU A 4 8.03 -8.78 35.28
CA LEU A 4 8.31 -9.07 33.87
C LEU A 4 9.21 -7.94 33.31
N THR A 5 10.51 -8.13 33.32
CA THR A 5 11.52 -7.16 32.81
C THR A 5 11.80 -7.38 31.30
N THR A 6 11.02 -8.22 30.64
CA THR A 6 11.27 -8.71 29.26
C THR A 6 10.56 -7.92 28.16
N LEU A 7 9.76 -6.90 28.46
CA LEU A 7 8.98 -6.16 27.47
C LEU A 7 9.80 -5.19 26.58
N ASN A 8 11.02 -4.81 26.99
CA ASN A 8 11.86 -3.92 26.18
C ASN A 8 12.66 -4.62 25.07
N ALA A 9 12.73 -5.96 25.08
CA ALA A 9 13.43 -6.72 24.04
C ALA A 9 12.57 -6.97 22.78
N LEU A 10 11.25 -6.82 22.89
CA LEU A 10 10.31 -7.07 21.78
C LEU A 10 10.32 -5.96 20.75
N SER A 11 10.58 -4.71 21.11
CA SER A 11 10.55 -3.56 20.18
C SER A 11 11.65 -3.61 19.10
N ALA A 12 12.84 -4.13 19.40
CA ALA A 12 13.94 -4.21 18.45
C ALA A 12 13.68 -5.25 17.33
N GLN A 13 12.97 -6.32 17.64
CA GLN A 13 12.66 -7.38 16.68
C GLN A 13 11.50 -6.99 15.75
N GLU A 14 10.52 -6.23 16.25
CA GLU A 14 9.47 -5.62 15.42
C GLU A 14 10.07 -4.64 14.41
N HIS A 15 10.98 -3.76 14.84
CA HIS A 15 11.68 -2.85 13.93
C HIS A 15 12.45 -3.57 12.82
N LEU A 16 13.14 -4.67 13.12
CA LEU A 16 13.90 -5.43 12.11
C LEU A 16 12.98 -6.13 11.12
N ARG A 17 11.87 -6.71 11.58
CA ARG A 17 10.85 -7.31 10.71
C ARG A 17 10.29 -6.27 9.72
N ASP A 18 9.95 -5.07 10.21
CA ASP A 18 9.38 -4.01 9.38
C ASP A 18 10.40 -3.48 8.37
N GLN A 19 11.67 -3.33 8.76
CA GLN A 19 12.76 -2.99 7.86
C GLN A 19 12.93 -4.04 6.75
N VAL A 20 12.92 -5.33 7.10
CA VAL A 20 12.98 -6.43 6.13
C VAL A 20 11.77 -6.43 5.23
N ALA A 21 10.55 -6.22 5.75
CA ALA A 21 9.34 -6.15 4.94
C ALA A 21 9.40 -5.01 3.93
N ASN A 22 9.90 -3.83 4.32
CA ASN A 22 10.08 -2.69 3.42
C ASN A 22 11.16 -2.97 2.37
N ALA A 23 12.29 -3.57 2.74
CA ALA A 23 13.33 -3.96 1.80
C ALA A 23 12.81 -4.99 0.78
N LEU A 24 12.01 -5.96 1.23
CA LEU A 24 11.37 -6.94 0.33
C LEU A 24 10.36 -6.29 -0.62
N ARG A 25 9.57 -5.31 -0.17
CA ARG A 25 8.68 -4.53 -1.05
C ARG A 25 9.47 -3.73 -2.08
N ALA A 26 10.58 -3.10 -1.65
CA ALA A 26 11.49 -2.41 -2.57
C ALA A 26 12.06 -3.35 -3.64
N ALA A 27 12.49 -4.55 -3.24
CA ALA A 27 13.01 -5.56 -4.16
C ALA A 27 11.93 -6.11 -5.13
N LEU A 28 10.66 -6.19 -4.69
CA LEU A 28 9.54 -6.51 -5.58
C LEU A 28 9.31 -5.41 -6.62
N ILE A 29 9.33 -4.14 -6.19
CA ILE A 29 9.15 -2.98 -7.07
C ILE A 29 10.31 -2.88 -8.07
N ALA A 30 11.54 -3.09 -7.63
CA ALA A 30 12.73 -3.06 -8.48
C ALA A 30 12.82 -4.27 -9.44
N GLY A 31 11.91 -5.26 -9.33
CA GLY A 31 11.95 -6.49 -10.12
C GLY A 31 13.10 -7.46 -9.75
N GLU A 32 13.78 -7.21 -8.64
CA GLU A 32 14.81 -8.12 -8.09
C GLU A 32 14.18 -9.42 -7.60
N LEU A 33 13.03 -9.32 -6.94
CA LEU A 33 12.17 -10.46 -6.65
C LEU A 33 11.17 -10.65 -7.80
N ARG A 34 11.44 -11.65 -8.64
CA ARG A 34 10.71 -11.88 -9.89
C ARG A 34 9.38 -12.59 -9.66
N PRO A 35 8.30 -12.18 -10.33
CA PRO A 35 7.03 -12.89 -10.33
C PRO A 35 7.18 -14.38 -10.65
N GLY A 36 6.41 -15.24 -10.00
CA GLY A 36 6.41 -16.68 -10.17
C GLY A 36 7.59 -17.44 -9.53
N VAL A 37 8.67 -16.74 -9.15
CA VAL A 37 9.87 -17.33 -8.57
C VAL A 37 9.67 -17.61 -7.08
N VAL A 38 10.21 -18.74 -6.60
CA VAL A 38 10.16 -19.14 -5.18
C VAL A 38 11.46 -18.75 -4.49
N TYR A 39 11.35 -17.97 -3.43
CA TYR A 39 12.46 -17.55 -2.57
C TYR A 39 12.32 -18.17 -1.19
N SER A 40 13.45 -18.69 -0.66
CA SER A 40 13.46 -19.23 0.71
C SER A 40 13.87 -18.16 1.72
N ALA A 41 13.26 -18.18 2.90
CA ALA A 41 13.63 -17.23 3.97
C ALA A 41 15.11 -17.34 4.39
N PRO A 42 15.76 -18.50 4.44
CA PRO A 42 17.18 -18.58 4.70
C PRO A 42 18.05 -17.92 3.62
N ALA A 43 17.70 -18.06 2.32
CA ALA A 43 18.47 -17.43 1.25
C ALA A 43 18.37 -15.88 1.32
N LEU A 44 17.16 -15.35 1.48
CA LEU A 44 16.95 -13.91 1.65
C LEU A 44 17.60 -13.37 2.94
N ALA A 45 17.61 -14.16 4.01
CA ALA A 45 18.26 -13.77 5.26
C ALA A 45 19.79 -13.63 5.09
N ALA A 46 20.40 -14.48 4.28
CA ALA A 46 21.83 -14.39 3.95
C ALA A 46 22.13 -13.07 3.18
N GLU A 47 21.28 -12.69 2.23
CA GLU A 47 21.42 -11.43 1.48
C GLU A 47 21.27 -10.19 2.39
N PHE A 48 20.33 -10.23 3.33
CA PHE A 48 20.11 -9.11 4.28
C PHE A 48 21.10 -9.13 5.48
N GLY A 49 21.90 -10.15 5.66
CA GLY A 49 22.79 -10.28 6.80
C GLY A 49 22.07 -10.45 8.14
N VAL A 50 20.87 -11.04 8.15
CA VAL A 50 20.04 -11.23 9.34
C VAL A 50 19.69 -12.71 9.56
N SER A 51 19.03 -13.06 10.66
CA SER A 51 18.49 -14.40 10.87
C SER A 51 17.26 -14.67 10.01
N ALA A 52 16.94 -15.94 9.75
CA ALA A 52 15.79 -16.31 8.93
C ALA A 52 14.41 -15.99 9.57
N THR A 53 14.36 -15.76 10.88
CA THR A 53 13.10 -15.52 11.59
C THR A 53 12.41 -14.21 11.16
N PRO A 54 13.04 -13.01 11.24
CA PRO A 54 12.42 -11.77 10.80
C PRO A 54 12.07 -11.78 9.31
N VAL A 55 12.88 -12.46 8.48
CA VAL A 55 12.59 -12.62 7.04
C VAL A 55 11.33 -13.47 6.83
N ARG A 56 11.20 -14.58 7.55
CA ARG A 56 10.02 -15.44 7.47
C ARG A 56 8.76 -14.70 7.92
N GLU A 57 8.84 -13.94 9.00
CA GLU A 57 7.73 -13.12 9.49
C GLU A 57 7.33 -12.04 8.48
N ALA A 58 8.29 -11.31 7.92
CA ALA A 58 8.08 -10.34 6.85
C ALA A 58 7.43 -10.97 5.61
N MET A 59 7.92 -12.14 5.15
CA MET A 59 7.32 -12.85 4.03
C MET A 59 5.90 -13.35 4.32
N LEU A 60 5.57 -13.69 5.57
CA LEU A 60 4.20 -14.01 5.97
C LEU A 60 3.29 -12.76 5.95
N ASP A 61 3.82 -11.59 6.30
CA ASP A 61 3.07 -10.34 6.17
C ASP A 61 2.81 -10.03 4.70
N LEU A 62 3.82 -10.15 3.83
CA LEU A 62 3.63 -10.01 2.38
C LEU A 62 2.64 -11.03 1.81
N ALA A 63 2.59 -12.26 2.38
CA ALA A 63 1.62 -13.26 1.98
C ALA A 63 0.18 -12.88 2.37
N ARG A 64 -0.02 -12.27 3.54
CA ARG A 64 -1.35 -11.72 3.93
C ARG A 64 -1.75 -10.54 3.04
N GLU A 65 -0.79 -9.80 2.52
CA GLU A 65 -0.99 -8.73 1.54
C GLU A 65 -1.26 -9.28 0.11
N GLY A 66 -1.04 -10.58 -0.11
CA GLY A 66 -1.21 -11.22 -1.42
C GLY A 66 -0.07 -10.95 -2.40
N LEU A 67 1.07 -10.45 -1.91
CA LEU A 67 2.26 -10.15 -2.72
C LEU A 67 3.13 -11.39 -2.97
N VAL A 68 3.03 -12.37 -2.09
CA VAL A 68 3.67 -13.67 -2.21
C VAL A 68 2.72 -14.77 -1.73
N GLU A 69 3.01 -16.02 -2.08
CA GLU A 69 2.29 -17.21 -1.64
C GLU A 69 3.25 -18.16 -0.93
N ALA A 70 2.83 -18.71 0.22
CA ALA A 70 3.62 -19.71 0.93
C ALA A 70 3.61 -21.05 0.16
N VAL A 71 4.77 -21.55 -0.20
CA VAL A 71 4.97 -22.86 -0.86
C VAL A 71 5.54 -23.85 0.14
N ARG A 72 4.77 -24.90 0.44
CA ARG A 72 5.13 -25.89 1.46
C ARG A 72 6.56 -26.43 1.25
N ASN A 73 7.39 -26.36 2.29
CA ASN A 73 8.77 -26.84 2.34
C ASN A 73 9.74 -26.20 1.32
N LYS A 74 9.32 -25.14 0.60
CA LYS A 74 10.17 -24.48 -0.41
C LYS A 74 10.44 -23.01 -0.10
N GLY A 75 9.46 -22.28 0.44
CA GLY A 75 9.59 -20.86 0.73
C GLY A 75 8.34 -20.09 0.31
N PHE A 76 8.53 -18.97 -0.36
CA PHE A 76 7.47 -18.08 -0.79
C PHE A 76 7.61 -17.78 -2.28
N ARG A 77 6.53 -17.96 -3.03
CA ARG A 77 6.45 -17.60 -4.45
C ARG A 77 5.97 -16.17 -4.58
N VAL A 78 6.65 -15.37 -5.36
CA VAL A 78 6.16 -14.02 -5.72
C VAL A 78 4.89 -14.17 -6.55
N THR A 79 3.84 -13.43 -6.17
CA THR A 79 2.58 -13.42 -6.90
C THR A 79 2.82 -12.88 -8.32
N GLU A 80 2.21 -13.52 -9.28
CA GLU A 80 2.21 -13.10 -10.67
C GLU A 80 0.81 -12.57 -10.99
N LEU A 81 0.73 -11.32 -11.39
CA LEU A 81 -0.52 -10.70 -11.82
C LEU A 81 -0.44 -10.42 -13.32
N THR A 82 -1.47 -10.80 -14.03
CA THR A 82 -1.66 -10.45 -15.44
C THR A 82 -2.17 -9.01 -15.56
N GLU A 83 -2.08 -8.41 -16.75
CA GLU A 83 -2.73 -7.12 -17.01
C GLU A 83 -4.24 -7.19 -16.76
N GLN A 84 -4.87 -8.32 -17.12
CA GLN A 84 -6.29 -8.54 -16.86
C GLN A 84 -6.61 -8.52 -15.35
N ASP A 85 -5.78 -9.15 -14.51
CA ASP A 85 -5.98 -9.10 -13.05
C ASP A 85 -5.91 -7.65 -12.51
N LEU A 86 -5.03 -6.82 -13.06
CA LEU A 86 -4.91 -5.41 -12.68
C LEU A 86 -6.13 -4.60 -13.12
N ASP A 87 -6.64 -4.87 -14.32
CA ASP A 87 -7.86 -4.25 -14.85
C ASP A 87 -9.08 -4.67 -14.01
N ASP A 88 -9.21 -5.95 -13.68
CA ASP A 88 -10.29 -6.48 -12.83
C ASP A 88 -10.27 -5.85 -11.43
N PHE A 89 -9.08 -5.72 -10.80
CA PHE A 89 -8.97 -5.01 -9.52
C PHE A 89 -9.35 -3.53 -9.63
N THR A 90 -8.99 -2.89 -10.72
CA THR A 90 -9.31 -1.47 -10.96
C THR A 90 -10.82 -1.30 -11.15
N GLU A 91 -11.47 -2.18 -11.92
CA GLU A 91 -12.91 -2.17 -12.11
C GLU A 91 -13.66 -2.35 -10.79
N ILE A 92 -13.30 -3.36 -9.99
CA ILE A 92 -13.93 -3.60 -8.68
C ILE A 92 -13.74 -2.38 -7.75
N ARG A 93 -12.55 -1.79 -7.75
CA ARG A 93 -12.28 -0.59 -6.96
C ARG A 93 -13.14 0.59 -7.42
N ALA A 94 -13.24 0.82 -8.72
CA ALA A 94 -14.07 1.90 -9.27
C ALA A 94 -15.54 1.74 -8.86
N MET A 95 -16.09 0.52 -8.93
CA MET A 95 -17.46 0.22 -8.49
C MET A 95 -17.72 0.55 -7.00
N ILE A 96 -16.69 0.53 -6.16
CA ILE A 96 -16.81 0.80 -4.71
C ILE A 96 -16.40 2.25 -4.39
N GLU A 97 -15.24 2.69 -4.90
CA GLU A 97 -14.65 3.96 -4.53
C GLU A 97 -15.39 5.14 -5.13
N VAL A 98 -15.74 5.11 -6.43
CA VAL A 98 -16.41 6.23 -7.11
C VAL A 98 -17.73 6.62 -6.42
N PRO A 99 -18.71 5.71 -6.21
CA PRO A 99 -19.94 6.10 -5.53
C PRO A 99 -19.73 6.47 -4.05
N THR A 100 -18.66 5.99 -3.42
CA THR A 100 -18.32 6.37 -2.05
C THR A 100 -17.78 7.79 -2.00
N ILE A 101 -16.93 8.17 -2.96
CA ILE A 101 -16.41 9.53 -3.14
C ILE A 101 -17.55 10.52 -3.39
N GLY A 102 -18.49 10.21 -4.29
CA GLY A 102 -19.68 11.04 -4.53
C GLY A 102 -20.51 11.26 -3.26
N ARG A 103 -20.66 10.22 -2.42
CA ARG A 103 -21.33 10.37 -1.11
C ARG A 103 -20.55 11.29 -0.16
N ILE A 104 -19.22 11.17 -0.09
CA ILE A 104 -18.38 12.04 0.75
C ILE A 104 -18.49 13.48 0.30
N ALA A 105 -18.42 13.75 -1.01
CA ALA A 105 -18.62 15.09 -1.58
C ALA A 105 -19.96 15.72 -1.13
N ALA A 106 -21.03 14.93 -1.12
CA ALA A 106 -22.36 15.39 -0.72
C ALA A 106 -22.51 15.62 0.80
N MET A 107 -21.58 15.13 1.64
CA MET A 107 -21.65 15.28 3.10
C MET A 107 -21.15 16.64 3.61
N GLY A 108 -20.41 17.40 2.80
CA GLY A 108 -19.91 18.73 3.16
C GLY A 108 -18.86 18.73 4.30
N LEU A 109 -18.04 17.70 4.40
CA LEU A 109 -17.04 17.48 5.45
C LEU A 109 -15.74 18.27 5.20
N VAL A 110 -15.84 19.61 5.10
CA VAL A 110 -14.73 20.47 4.68
C VAL A 110 -13.53 20.38 5.65
N GLU A 111 -13.78 20.38 6.94
CA GLU A 111 -12.69 20.33 7.95
C GLU A 111 -11.96 19.00 7.92
N GLU A 112 -12.68 17.88 7.80
CA GLU A 112 -12.12 16.54 7.70
C GLU A 112 -11.33 16.35 6.39
N LEU A 113 -11.80 16.91 5.28
CA LEU A 113 -11.11 16.90 4.00
C LEU A 113 -9.82 17.73 4.04
N GLU A 114 -9.85 18.91 4.66
CA GLU A 114 -8.65 19.71 4.86
C GLU A 114 -7.59 19.01 5.73
N ALA A 115 -8.02 18.20 6.70
CA ALA A 115 -7.11 17.40 7.51
C ALA A 115 -6.35 16.31 6.70
N LEU A 116 -6.84 15.92 5.50
CA LEU A 116 -6.17 14.98 4.60
C LEU A 116 -5.14 15.65 3.68
N ARG A 117 -5.13 16.99 3.58
CA ARG A 117 -4.20 17.72 2.70
C ARG A 117 -2.72 17.41 2.94
N PRO A 118 -2.23 17.25 4.19
CA PRO A 118 -0.85 16.82 4.41
C PRO A 118 -0.51 15.46 3.80
N LEU A 119 -1.45 14.50 3.79
CA LEU A 119 -1.25 13.20 3.15
C LEU A 119 -1.21 13.33 1.61
N ALA A 120 -2.09 14.13 1.01
CA ALA A 120 -2.06 14.40 -0.42
C ALA A 120 -0.73 15.05 -0.84
N ARG A 121 -0.19 15.98 -0.05
CA ARG A 121 1.13 16.58 -0.29
C ARG A 121 2.25 15.57 -0.15
N ALA A 122 2.21 14.70 0.87
CA ALA A 122 3.22 13.67 1.05
C ALA A 122 3.29 12.70 -0.15
N ILE A 123 2.17 12.45 -0.86
CA ILE A 123 2.16 11.67 -2.10
C ILE A 123 2.93 12.44 -3.20
N VAL A 124 2.70 13.75 -3.34
CA VAL A 124 3.37 14.60 -4.33
C VAL A 124 4.87 14.68 -4.06
N ASP A 125 5.25 14.89 -2.80
CA ASP A 125 6.66 14.98 -2.38
C ASP A 125 7.39 13.66 -2.66
N ALA A 126 6.80 12.52 -2.27
CA ALA A 126 7.37 11.20 -2.54
C ALA A 126 7.49 10.92 -4.06
N ALA A 127 6.50 11.35 -4.87
CA ALA A 127 6.56 11.23 -6.32
C ALA A 127 7.70 12.06 -6.92
N ALA A 128 7.91 13.29 -6.44
CA ALA A 128 8.97 14.19 -6.90
C ALA A 128 10.37 13.65 -6.52
N GLU A 129 10.51 13.05 -5.35
CA GLU A 129 11.73 12.43 -4.85
C GLU A 129 11.98 11.02 -5.44
N GLN A 130 11.04 10.49 -6.21
CA GLN A 130 11.05 9.10 -6.71
C GLN A 130 11.09 8.05 -5.57
N ASP A 131 10.61 8.42 -4.40
CA ASP A 131 10.41 7.49 -3.28
C ASP A 131 9.14 6.66 -3.48
N ILE A 132 9.28 5.56 -4.21
CA ILE A 132 8.15 4.69 -4.55
C ILE A 132 7.47 4.07 -3.31
N ILE A 133 8.27 3.76 -2.28
CA ILE A 133 7.73 3.18 -1.04
C ILE A 133 6.95 4.23 -0.25
N GLY A 134 7.52 5.42 -0.08
CA GLY A 134 6.84 6.55 0.54
C GLY A 134 5.56 6.92 -0.20
N TYR A 135 5.60 6.93 -1.54
CA TYR A 135 4.42 7.14 -2.37
C TYR A 135 3.31 6.11 -2.08
N LEU A 136 3.64 4.80 -2.11
CA LEU A 136 2.67 3.73 -1.85
C LEU A 136 2.02 3.83 -0.48
N GLU A 137 2.82 4.13 0.55
CA GLU A 137 2.30 4.25 1.91
C GLU A 137 1.42 5.49 2.09
N ALA A 138 1.84 6.64 1.55
CA ALA A 138 1.06 7.88 1.59
C ALA A 138 -0.25 7.75 0.78
N ASP A 139 -0.19 7.21 -0.45
CA ASP A 139 -1.37 6.92 -1.31
C ASP A 139 -2.37 6.02 -0.58
N ARG A 140 -1.87 4.93 0.00
CA ARG A 140 -2.72 4.00 0.75
C ARG A 140 -3.41 4.68 1.92
N ARG A 141 -2.67 5.43 2.73
CA ARG A 141 -3.21 6.14 3.89
C ARG A 141 -4.25 7.16 3.46
N PHE A 142 -3.93 7.99 2.47
CA PHE A 142 -4.84 9.00 1.93
C PHE A 142 -6.18 8.39 1.55
N HIS A 143 -6.18 7.37 0.71
CA HIS A 143 -7.42 6.77 0.24
C HIS A 143 -8.22 6.06 1.33
N LEU A 144 -7.56 5.37 2.28
CA LEU A 144 -8.27 4.68 3.36
C LEU A 144 -8.85 5.68 4.37
N GLU A 145 -8.15 6.76 4.68
CA GLU A 145 -8.66 7.81 5.56
C GLU A 145 -9.81 8.58 4.88
N LEU A 146 -9.68 8.91 3.58
CA LEU A 146 -10.76 9.53 2.81
C LEU A 146 -12.01 8.66 2.78
N LEU A 147 -11.91 7.40 2.38
CA LEU A 147 -13.05 6.47 2.35
C LEU A 147 -13.61 6.20 3.75
N GLY A 148 -12.79 6.32 4.78
CA GLY A 148 -13.20 6.22 6.18
C GLY A 148 -14.26 7.25 6.58
N LEU A 149 -14.27 8.43 5.95
CA LEU A 149 -15.26 9.48 6.18
C LEU A 149 -16.68 9.01 5.86
N ALA A 150 -16.86 8.06 4.95
CA ALA A 150 -18.15 7.46 4.65
C ALA A 150 -18.72 6.56 5.76
N GLY A 151 -17.94 6.28 6.83
CA GLY A 151 -18.36 5.54 8.01
C GLY A 151 -18.46 4.01 7.84
N ASN A 152 -18.13 3.44 6.68
CA ASN A 152 -18.18 2.01 6.43
C ASN A 152 -16.80 1.34 6.56
N ARG A 153 -16.49 0.87 7.78
CA ARG A 153 -15.19 0.24 8.09
C ARG A 153 -14.91 -1.02 7.22
N ARG A 154 -15.94 -1.80 6.89
CA ARG A 154 -15.76 -3.00 6.05
C ARG A 154 -15.38 -2.65 4.62
N LEU A 155 -16.00 -1.59 4.06
CA LEU A 155 -15.62 -1.06 2.76
C LEU A 155 -14.14 -0.64 2.75
N VAL A 156 -13.68 0.08 3.78
CA VAL A 156 -12.28 0.50 3.91
C VAL A 156 -11.33 -0.70 3.96
N GLU A 157 -11.67 -1.75 4.72
CA GLU A 157 -10.89 -2.99 4.80
C GLU A 157 -10.77 -3.67 3.42
N GLU A 158 -11.87 -3.82 2.69
CA GLU A 158 -11.88 -4.48 1.37
C GLU A 158 -11.12 -3.68 0.30
N VAL A 159 -11.37 -2.37 0.22
CA VAL A 159 -10.62 -1.50 -0.69
C VAL A 159 -9.12 -1.51 -0.35
N GLY A 160 -8.77 -1.50 0.94
CA GLY A 160 -7.40 -1.61 1.39
C GLY A 160 -6.70 -2.88 0.90
N ASN A 161 -7.39 -4.00 0.90
CA ASN A 161 -6.88 -5.29 0.39
C ASN A 161 -6.71 -5.28 -1.14
N LEU A 162 -7.67 -4.70 -1.88
CA LEU A 162 -7.58 -4.54 -3.33
C LEU A 162 -6.42 -3.62 -3.73
N ARG A 163 -6.27 -2.46 -3.05
CA ARG A 163 -5.20 -1.50 -3.31
C ARG A 163 -3.81 -2.08 -3.05
N LYS A 164 -3.61 -2.86 -2.00
CA LYS A 164 -2.34 -3.53 -1.73
C LYS A 164 -1.87 -4.38 -2.91
N ARG A 165 -2.78 -5.11 -3.56
CA ARG A 165 -2.47 -5.98 -4.69
C ARG A 165 -2.21 -5.18 -5.97
N SER A 166 -3.14 -4.30 -6.35
CA SER A 166 -3.06 -3.59 -7.63
C SER A 166 -1.97 -2.53 -7.68
N ARG A 167 -1.73 -1.81 -6.58
CA ARG A 167 -0.80 -0.66 -6.60
C ARG A 167 0.66 -1.07 -6.72
N LEU A 168 1.10 -2.11 -6.02
CA LEU A 168 2.50 -2.54 -6.09
C LEU A 168 2.91 -2.92 -7.52
N PHE A 169 2.02 -3.61 -8.25
CA PHE A 169 2.29 -4.05 -9.62
C PHE A 169 2.00 -2.97 -10.67
N GLY A 170 1.03 -2.09 -10.44
CA GLY A 170 0.66 -1.00 -11.35
C GLY A 170 1.59 0.21 -11.31
N LEU A 171 2.31 0.43 -10.19
CA LEU A 171 3.14 1.61 -10.02
C LEU A 171 4.38 1.62 -10.91
N ASN A 172 4.97 0.46 -11.18
CA ASN A 172 6.11 0.35 -12.10
C ASN A 172 5.76 0.94 -13.46
N ARG A 173 4.56 0.68 -13.97
CA ARG A 173 4.07 1.25 -15.24
C ARG A 173 3.90 2.78 -15.18
N LEU A 174 3.42 3.32 -14.05
CA LEU A 174 3.30 4.77 -13.87
C LEU A 174 4.68 5.46 -13.78
N ALA A 175 5.62 4.85 -13.07
CA ALA A 175 6.99 5.35 -12.95
C ALA A 175 7.71 5.34 -14.31
N GLU A 176 7.60 4.26 -15.08
CA GLU A 176 8.18 4.11 -16.42
C GLU A 176 7.62 5.12 -17.43
N THR A 177 6.34 5.49 -17.30
CA THR A 177 5.68 6.46 -18.20
C THR A 177 5.92 7.91 -17.78
N GLY A 178 6.60 8.18 -16.67
CA GLY A 178 6.84 9.53 -16.14
C GLY A 178 5.58 10.24 -15.62
N LYS A 179 4.47 9.51 -15.42
CA LYS A 179 3.18 10.09 -15.00
C LYS A 179 2.96 10.07 -13.48
N LEU A 180 3.96 9.65 -12.70
CA LEU A 180 3.82 9.48 -11.26
C LEU A 180 3.46 10.80 -10.56
N VAL A 181 4.16 11.89 -10.90
CA VAL A 181 3.91 13.23 -10.32
C VAL A 181 2.51 13.73 -10.71
N GLN A 182 2.12 13.58 -11.98
CA GLN A 182 0.79 13.96 -12.42
C GLN A 182 -0.31 13.21 -11.65
N SER A 183 -0.16 11.90 -11.50
CA SER A 183 -1.12 11.10 -10.70
C SER A 183 -1.11 11.47 -9.21
N ALA A 184 0.04 11.90 -8.67
CA ALA A 184 0.12 12.40 -7.30
C ALA A 184 -0.66 13.72 -7.12
N GLU A 185 -0.57 14.66 -8.06
CA GLU A 185 -1.28 15.94 -8.03
C GLU A 185 -2.81 15.78 -8.10
N GLU A 186 -3.31 14.72 -8.73
CA GLU A 186 -4.74 14.38 -8.78
C GLU A 186 -5.36 14.22 -7.38
N HIS A 187 -4.59 13.81 -6.36
CA HIS A 187 -5.07 13.70 -4.97
C HIS A 187 -5.39 15.06 -4.35
N VAL A 188 -4.59 16.08 -4.67
CA VAL A 188 -4.84 17.45 -4.21
C VAL A 188 -6.08 18.02 -4.92
N GLN A 189 -6.19 17.79 -6.24
CA GLN A 189 -7.35 18.21 -7.04
C GLN A 189 -8.63 17.54 -6.55
N LEU A 190 -8.58 16.25 -6.22
CA LEU A 190 -9.72 15.52 -5.67
C LEU A 190 -10.21 16.17 -4.36
N LEU A 191 -9.32 16.54 -3.45
CA LEU A 191 -9.72 17.25 -2.23
C LEU A 191 -10.37 18.60 -2.51
N ASP A 192 -9.89 19.35 -3.51
CA ASP A 192 -10.48 20.63 -3.92
C ASP A 192 -11.90 20.44 -4.44
N LEU A 193 -12.15 19.43 -5.29
CA LEU A 193 -13.47 19.07 -5.79
C LEU A 193 -14.42 18.64 -4.67
N LEU A 194 -13.94 17.80 -3.77
CA LEU A 194 -14.71 17.34 -2.61
C LEU A 194 -15.08 18.50 -1.67
N ALA A 195 -14.14 19.40 -1.36
CA ALA A 195 -14.38 20.56 -0.53
C ALA A 195 -15.37 21.57 -1.17
N ALA A 196 -15.37 21.64 -2.50
CA ALA A 196 -16.34 22.43 -3.27
C ALA A 196 -17.72 21.76 -3.35
N GLY A 197 -17.88 20.50 -2.93
CA GLY A 197 -19.11 19.72 -3.08
C GLY A 197 -19.41 19.33 -4.53
N ASP A 198 -18.40 19.34 -5.40
CA ASP A 198 -18.54 18.94 -6.80
C ASP A 198 -18.53 17.40 -6.91
N VAL A 199 -19.71 16.82 -6.73
CA VAL A 199 -19.92 15.37 -6.80
C VAL A 199 -19.49 14.82 -8.16
N GLN A 200 -19.92 15.50 -9.25
CA GLN A 200 -19.70 15.01 -10.60
C GLN A 200 -18.22 15.11 -11.02
N GLY A 201 -17.54 16.15 -10.58
CA GLY A 201 -16.10 16.30 -10.84
C GLY A 201 -15.23 15.35 -10.01
N ALA A 202 -15.72 14.93 -8.82
CA ALA A 202 -15.01 14.04 -7.92
C ALA A 202 -15.17 12.54 -8.29
N GLU A 203 -16.27 12.13 -8.92
CA GLU A 203 -16.54 10.80 -9.47
C GLU A 203 -15.77 10.55 -10.79
#